data_b879f6406ab169414060d089a5923c6b
#
_entry.id   b879f6406ab169414060d089a5923c6b
#
_cell.length_a   1.000
_cell.length_b   1.000
_cell.length_c   1.000
_cell.angle_alpha   90.00
_cell.angle_beta   90.00
_cell.angle_gamma   90.00
#
_symmetry.space_group_name_H-M   'P 1'
#
loop_
_entity.id
_entity.type
_entity.pdbx_description
1 polymer ?
#
loop_
_entity_poly.entity_id
_entity_poly.type
_entity_poly.pdbx_seq_one_letter_code
_entity_poly.pdbx_strand_id
1 'polypeptide(L)'
;AGRTDAMPRGIVPEGSPFEDFFKEFQDRGRDGRPGARRSSALGSGFVVSADGFIVTNNHVIDGADEIEIEFFTGEILPATVIGTDKNTDIAVLKVESDVSLPFVSFGDSDTARVGDWVVAIGNPLGQGFSVSAGIVSARNRELAGPYDDYIQTDAAINRGNSGGPLFNLDGRVVGVNTAI
;
A
#
# COMPACT_ATOMS: atom_id res chain seq x y z
N ALA A 1 0.87 29.77 -33.59
CA ALA A 1 1.25 29.94 -32.18
C ALA A 1 0.33 29.04 -31.35
N GLY A 2 0.75 27.81 -31.11
CA GLY A 2 0.07 26.85 -30.25
C GLY A 2 0.86 26.69 -28.95
N ARG A 3 0.25 27.05 -27.87
CA ARG A 3 0.75 26.79 -26.52
C ARG A 3 0.47 25.33 -26.20
N THR A 4 1.50 24.55 -26.06
CA THR A 4 1.45 23.22 -25.38
C THR A 4 1.52 23.47 -23.88
N ASP A 5 0.39 23.31 -23.19
CA ASP A 5 0.37 23.29 -21.75
C ASP A 5 1.08 22.02 -21.27
N ALA A 6 2.25 22.20 -20.69
CA ALA A 6 2.98 21.15 -20.02
C ALA A 6 2.26 20.80 -18.71
N MET A 7 1.90 19.53 -18.53
CA MET A 7 1.43 19.00 -17.27
C MET A 7 2.46 19.23 -16.16
N PRO A 8 2.03 19.49 -14.92
CA PRO A 8 2.94 19.73 -13.82
C PRO A 8 3.81 18.48 -13.57
N ARG A 9 5.11 18.64 -13.71
CA ARG A 9 6.13 17.72 -13.22
C ARG A 9 6.19 17.87 -11.72
N GLY A 10 6.10 16.74 -11.00
CA GLY A 10 6.57 16.70 -9.61
C GLY A 10 5.52 16.26 -8.60
N ILE A 11 5.28 14.95 -8.54
CA ILE A 11 4.60 14.32 -7.38
C ILE A 11 5.61 13.48 -6.56
N VAL A 12 6.78 13.17 -7.14
CA VAL A 12 7.86 12.42 -6.46
C VAL A 12 9.16 13.22 -6.59
N PRO A 13 9.92 13.46 -5.51
CA PRO A 13 11.22 14.10 -5.58
C PRO A 13 12.18 13.30 -6.48
N GLU A 14 12.93 13.98 -7.36
CA GLU A 14 13.98 13.35 -8.16
C GLU A 14 15.00 12.67 -7.26
N GLY A 15 15.28 11.37 -7.53
CA GLY A 15 16.21 10.55 -6.71
C GLY A 15 15.54 9.77 -5.59
N SER A 16 14.22 9.80 -5.47
CA SER A 16 13.48 8.95 -4.54
C SER A 16 13.56 7.48 -4.99
N PRO A 17 13.72 6.50 -4.05
CA PRO A 17 13.61 5.06 -4.35
C PRO A 17 12.29 4.67 -5.05
N PHE A 18 11.29 5.54 -4.94
CA PHE A 18 9.98 5.37 -5.58
C PHE A 18 9.95 5.84 -7.04
N GLU A 19 10.95 6.61 -7.52
CA GLU A 19 10.93 7.18 -8.87
C GLU A 19 10.90 6.10 -9.95
N ASP A 20 11.71 5.06 -9.80
CA ASP A 20 11.75 3.94 -10.74
C ASP A 20 10.49 3.09 -10.68
N PHE A 21 9.90 2.93 -9.50
CA PHE A 21 8.62 2.27 -9.29
C PHE A 21 7.47 3.03 -9.99
N PHE A 22 7.41 4.35 -9.82
CA PHE A 22 6.39 5.18 -10.47
C PHE A 22 6.58 5.28 -11.98
N LYS A 23 7.83 5.35 -12.48
CA LYS A 23 8.11 5.36 -13.92
C LYS A 23 7.62 4.10 -14.61
N GLU A 24 7.90 2.94 -14.05
CA GLU A 24 7.47 1.66 -14.62
C GLU A 24 5.94 1.48 -14.55
N PHE A 25 5.30 2.09 -13.56
CA PHE A 25 3.84 2.10 -13.44
C PHE A 25 3.20 2.99 -14.52
N GLN A 26 3.80 4.14 -14.82
CA GLN A 26 3.33 5.05 -15.87
C GLN A 26 3.64 4.55 -17.28
N ASP A 27 4.75 3.85 -17.51
CA ASP A 27 5.13 3.36 -18.84
C ASP A 27 4.25 2.21 -19.35
N ARG A 28 3.66 1.40 -18.47
CA ARG A 28 2.64 0.41 -18.88
C ARG A 28 1.34 1.03 -19.41
N GLY A 29 1.10 2.30 -19.17
CA GLY A 29 -0.04 3.08 -19.72
C GLY A 29 0.18 3.64 -21.13
N ARG A 30 1.39 3.56 -21.72
CA ARG A 30 1.77 4.28 -22.94
C ARG A 30 1.80 3.49 -24.24
N ASP A 31 1.50 2.20 -24.25
CA ASP A 31 1.37 1.45 -25.51
C ASP A 31 0.05 1.79 -26.21
N GLY A 32 0.19 2.63 -27.25
CA GLY A 32 -0.88 3.29 -27.99
C GLY A 32 -1.86 2.33 -28.66
N ARG A 33 -3.09 2.33 -28.15
CA ARG A 33 -4.31 2.06 -28.90
C ARG A 33 -5.46 2.90 -28.31
N PRO A 34 -6.29 3.58 -29.11
CA PRO A 34 -7.44 4.33 -28.65
C PRO A 34 -8.59 3.36 -28.33
N GLY A 35 -8.68 2.99 -27.08
CA GLY A 35 -9.74 2.25 -26.43
C GLY A 35 -9.48 2.36 -24.96
N ALA A 36 -10.44 2.87 -24.18
CA ALA A 36 -10.31 3.08 -22.75
C ALA A 36 -9.75 1.81 -22.05
N ARG A 37 -8.43 1.76 -21.86
CA ARG A 37 -7.79 0.76 -21.03
C ARG A 37 -7.98 1.22 -19.60
N ARG A 38 -8.82 0.51 -18.85
CA ARG A 38 -8.81 0.55 -17.40
C ARG A 38 -7.40 0.10 -16.96
N SER A 39 -6.56 1.03 -16.54
CA SER A 39 -5.33 0.67 -15.85
C SER A 39 -5.72 0.23 -14.46
N SER A 40 -5.64 -1.07 -14.17
CA SER A 40 -5.85 -1.56 -12.81
C SER A 40 -4.53 -1.50 -12.05
N ALA A 41 -4.47 -0.69 -11.00
CA ALA A 41 -3.42 -0.77 -10.01
C ALA A 41 -3.76 -1.91 -9.04
N LEU A 42 -2.76 -2.70 -8.67
CA LEU A 42 -2.89 -3.77 -7.69
C LEU A 42 -2.07 -3.44 -6.46
N GLY A 43 -2.67 -3.57 -5.31
CA GLY A 43 -2.04 -3.40 -4.01
C GLY A 43 -2.74 -4.24 -2.97
N SER A 44 -2.31 -4.13 -1.75
CA SER A 44 -2.88 -4.81 -0.59
C SER A 44 -3.48 -3.80 0.39
N GLY A 45 -4.28 -4.30 1.30
CA GLY A 45 -4.82 -3.56 2.42
C GLY A 45 -5.27 -4.50 3.52
N PHE A 46 -5.72 -3.96 4.63
CA PHE A 46 -6.23 -4.76 5.73
C PHE A 46 -7.35 -4.04 6.48
N VAL A 47 -8.31 -4.82 6.96
CA VAL A 47 -9.47 -4.32 7.70
C VAL A 47 -9.05 -3.99 9.13
N VAL A 48 -9.42 -2.80 9.61
CA VAL A 48 -9.07 -2.31 10.95
C VAL A 48 -10.27 -2.14 11.88
N SER A 49 -11.49 -2.35 11.34
CA SER A 49 -12.71 -2.30 12.15
C SER A 49 -13.81 -3.17 11.56
N ALA A 50 -14.70 -3.67 12.43
CA ALA A 50 -15.78 -4.58 12.06
C ALA A 50 -16.79 -3.97 11.09
N ASP A 51 -16.89 -2.66 11.06
CA ASP A 51 -17.78 -1.88 10.19
C ASP A 51 -17.16 -1.51 8.84
N GLY A 52 -15.95 -1.99 8.52
CA GLY A 52 -15.40 -1.97 7.17
C GLY A 52 -14.41 -0.85 6.87
N PHE A 53 -13.71 -0.29 7.87
CA PHE A 53 -12.56 0.56 7.60
C PHE A 53 -11.34 -0.27 7.21
N ILE A 54 -10.64 0.18 6.17
CA ILE A 54 -9.49 -0.51 5.56
C ILE A 54 -8.34 0.46 5.46
N VAL A 55 -7.14 0.00 5.79
CA VAL A 55 -5.88 0.74 5.60
C VAL A 55 -5.13 0.17 4.40
N THR A 56 -4.57 1.06 3.59
CA THR A 56 -3.68 0.76 2.47
C THR A 56 -2.70 1.92 2.27
N ASN A 57 -1.85 1.87 1.24
CA ASN A 57 -1.00 3.00 0.87
C ASN A 57 -1.76 4.00 -0.03
N ASN A 58 -1.40 5.28 0.12
CA ASN A 58 -1.94 6.33 -0.74
C ASN A 58 -1.57 6.11 -2.22
N HIS A 59 -0.31 5.73 -2.50
CA HIS A 59 0.14 5.52 -3.89
C HIS A 59 -0.60 4.38 -4.60
N VAL A 60 -1.17 3.42 -3.86
CA VAL A 60 -1.96 2.31 -4.43
C VAL A 60 -3.26 2.80 -5.04
N ILE A 61 -3.87 3.84 -4.45
CA ILE A 61 -5.17 4.36 -4.85
C ILE A 61 -5.09 5.71 -5.57
N ASP A 62 -3.91 6.33 -5.64
CA ASP A 62 -3.76 7.67 -6.23
C ASP A 62 -4.17 7.67 -7.72
N GLY A 63 -5.09 8.56 -8.07
CA GLY A 63 -5.62 8.66 -9.42
C GLY A 63 -6.62 7.57 -9.83
N ALA A 64 -7.08 6.72 -8.90
CA ALA A 64 -8.12 5.74 -9.20
C ALA A 64 -9.50 6.40 -9.27
N ASP A 65 -10.24 6.12 -10.34
CA ASP A 65 -11.64 6.55 -10.51
C ASP A 65 -12.60 5.67 -9.69
N GLU A 66 -12.29 4.38 -9.59
CA GLU A 66 -13.05 3.37 -8.86
C GLU A 66 -12.09 2.49 -8.06
N ILE A 67 -12.48 2.13 -6.84
CA ILE A 67 -11.72 1.26 -5.96
C ILE A 67 -12.59 0.07 -5.58
N GLU A 68 -12.09 -1.12 -5.81
CA GLU A 68 -12.71 -2.38 -5.43
C GLU A 68 -11.78 -3.15 -4.49
N ILE A 69 -12.35 -3.73 -3.45
CA ILE A 69 -11.64 -4.58 -2.49
C ILE A 69 -12.07 -6.02 -2.70
N GLU A 70 -11.10 -6.85 -3.06
CA GLU A 70 -11.27 -8.30 -3.10
C GLU A 70 -10.81 -8.90 -1.77
N PHE A 71 -11.74 -9.52 -1.05
CA PHE A 71 -11.45 -10.21 0.20
C PHE A 71 -10.91 -11.62 -0.05
N PHE A 72 -10.29 -12.20 0.99
CA PHE A 72 -9.78 -13.58 0.94
C PHE A 72 -10.86 -14.60 0.59
N THR A 73 -12.11 -14.33 0.89
CA THR A 73 -13.26 -15.15 0.53
C THR A 73 -13.60 -15.11 -0.95
N GLY A 74 -13.01 -14.20 -1.73
CA GLY A 74 -13.35 -13.91 -3.12
C GLY A 74 -14.50 -12.92 -3.28
N GLU A 75 -15.07 -12.41 -2.19
CA GLU A 75 -16.06 -11.34 -2.22
C GLU A 75 -15.39 -10.03 -2.68
N ILE A 76 -16.06 -9.29 -3.56
CA ILE A 76 -15.59 -7.99 -4.06
C ILE A 76 -16.60 -6.93 -3.65
N LEU A 77 -16.13 -5.92 -2.94
CA LEU A 77 -16.93 -4.78 -2.52
C LEU A 77 -16.33 -3.45 -3.02
N PRO A 78 -17.18 -2.52 -3.47
CA PRO A 78 -16.73 -1.17 -3.80
C PRO A 78 -16.30 -0.45 -2.52
N ALA A 79 -15.25 0.38 -2.63
CA ALA A 79 -14.72 1.14 -1.52
C ALA A 79 -14.76 2.64 -1.81
N THR A 80 -15.00 3.41 -0.76
CA THR A 80 -14.90 4.87 -0.78
C THR A 80 -13.67 5.34 -0.02
N VAL A 81 -13.00 6.39 -0.52
CA VAL A 81 -11.87 7.02 0.15
C VAL A 81 -12.38 7.89 1.29
N ILE A 82 -11.95 7.59 2.51
CA ILE A 82 -12.27 8.38 3.71
C ILE A 82 -11.23 9.48 3.92
N GLY A 83 -9.96 9.16 3.70
CA GLY A 83 -8.87 10.11 3.82
C GLY A 83 -7.56 9.54 3.31
N THR A 84 -6.66 10.45 2.98
CA THR A 84 -5.31 10.12 2.50
C THR A 84 -4.28 11.05 3.14
N ASP A 85 -3.10 10.51 3.38
CA ASP A 85 -1.93 11.29 3.76
C ASP A 85 -0.77 10.92 2.84
N LYS A 86 -0.39 11.87 1.98
CA LYS A 86 0.72 11.68 1.03
C LYS A 86 2.09 11.66 1.69
N ASN A 87 2.23 12.29 2.87
CA ASN A 87 3.51 12.35 3.55
C ASN A 87 3.89 11.02 4.20
N THR A 88 2.90 10.33 4.76
CA THR A 88 3.08 9.00 5.36
C THR A 88 2.74 7.87 4.38
N ASP A 89 2.26 8.22 3.18
CA ASP A 89 1.79 7.27 2.16
C ASP A 89 0.67 6.34 2.67
N ILE A 90 -0.23 6.84 3.52
CA ILE A 90 -1.35 6.08 4.07
C ILE A 90 -2.67 6.56 3.47
N ALA A 91 -3.56 5.62 3.21
CA ALA A 91 -4.96 5.87 2.86
C ALA A 91 -5.89 5.04 3.72
N VAL A 92 -7.05 5.60 4.02
CA VAL A 92 -8.15 4.93 4.70
C VAL A 92 -9.35 4.86 3.77
N LEU A 93 -9.84 3.64 3.59
CA LEU A 93 -10.99 3.32 2.76
C LEU A 93 -12.14 2.80 3.63
N LYS A 94 -13.35 2.84 3.08
CA LYS A 94 -14.55 2.27 3.69
C LYS A 94 -15.27 1.40 2.69
N VAL A 95 -15.60 0.19 3.10
CA VAL A 95 -16.54 -0.69 2.40
C VAL A 95 -17.82 -0.84 3.21
N GLU A 96 -18.94 -1.00 2.53
CA GLU A 96 -20.21 -1.36 3.15
C GLU A 96 -20.39 -2.87 3.01
N SER A 97 -20.56 -3.56 4.13
CA SER A 97 -20.77 -4.99 4.20
C SER A 97 -22.01 -5.31 5.02
N ASP A 98 -22.81 -6.25 4.58
CA ASP A 98 -24.00 -6.73 5.31
C ASP A 98 -23.65 -7.56 6.55
N VAL A 99 -22.38 -7.95 6.68
CA VAL A 99 -21.86 -8.75 7.78
C VAL A 99 -20.70 -8.03 8.48
N SER A 100 -20.54 -8.32 9.76
CA SER A 100 -19.38 -7.84 10.52
C SER A 100 -18.10 -8.45 9.95
N LEU A 101 -17.16 -7.58 9.58
CA LEU A 101 -15.89 -8.02 9.00
C LEU A 101 -14.88 -8.39 10.10
N PRO A 102 -14.11 -9.47 9.91
CA PRO A 102 -12.95 -9.72 10.74
C PRO A 102 -11.92 -8.63 10.53
N PHE A 103 -11.32 -8.14 11.60
CA PHE A 103 -10.37 -7.04 11.57
C PHE A 103 -9.14 -7.33 12.42
N VAL A 104 -8.08 -6.59 12.18
CA VAL A 104 -6.83 -6.68 12.93
C VAL A 104 -6.64 -5.46 13.83
N SER A 105 -5.86 -5.63 14.89
CA SER A 105 -5.53 -4.56 15.82
C SER A 105 -4.11 -4.04 15.58
N PHE A 106 -3.89 -2.76 15.83
CA PHE A 106 -2.56 -2.18 15.85
C PHE A 106 -1.80 -2.58 17.11
N GLY A 107 -0.51 -2.85 16.94
CA GLY A 107 0.47 -2.95 18.02
C GLY A 107 1.16 -1.61 18.23
N ASP A 108 1.98 -1.57 19.28
CA ASP A 108 2.88 -0.45 19.53
C ASP A 108 4.20 -0.69 18.80
N SER A 109 4.40 0.02 17.67
CA SER A 109 5.62 -0.10 16.85
C SER A 109 6.86 0.43 17.57
N ASP A 110 6.71 1.30 18.58
CA ASP A 110 7.85 1.81 19.34
C ASP A 110 8.51 0.73 20.21
N THR A 111 7.77 -0.32 20.53
CA THR A 111 8.29 -1.47 21.26
C THR A 111 9.01 -2.51 20.41
N ALA A 112 8.89 -2.42 19.07
CA ALA A 112 9.54 -3.34 18.15
C ALA A 112 11.06 -3.16 18.18
N ARG A 113 11.82 -4.24 18.29
CA ARG A 113 13.28 -4.24 18.40
C ARG A 113 13.91 -4.91 17.19
N VAL A 114 15.12 -4.49 16.85
CA VAL A 114 15.94 -5.20 15.87
C VAL A 114 16.12 -6.66 16.32
N GLY A 115 15.82 -7.59 15.42
CA GLY A 115 15.81 -9.02 15.69
C GLY A 115 14.43 -9.61 16.03
N ASP A 116 13.43 -8.80 16.33
CA ASP A 116 12.08 -9.30 16.57
C ASP A 116 11.48 -9.87 15.25
N TRP A 117 10.83 -11.02 15.36
CA TRP A 117 10.16 -11.65 14.22
C TRP A 117 8.94 -10.84 13.77
N VAL A 118 8.80 -10.72 12.46
CA VAL A 118 7.65 -10.09 11.81
C VAL A 118 7.14 -10.91 10.64
N VAL A 119 5.87 -10.74 10.32
CA VAL A 119 5.17 -11.43 9.23
C VAL A 119 4.52 -10.40 8.33
N ALA A 120 4.91 -10.36 7.07
CA ALA A 120 4.29 -9.53 6.05
C ALA A 120 3.23 -10.33 5.29
N ILE A 121 2.06 -9.74 5.09
CA ILE A 121 0.97 -10.32 4.31
C ILE A 121 0.61 -9.37 3.18
N GLY A 122 0.30 -9.94 2.02
CA GLY A 122 -0.15 -9.17 0.87
C GLY A 122 -0.64 -10.07 -0.25
N ASN A 123 -1.02 -9.44 -1.36
CA ASN A 123 -1.42 -10.11 -2.60
C ASN A 123 -0.50 -9.67 -3.75
N PRO A 124 0.76 -10.16 -3.76
CA PRO A 124 1.71 -9.76 -4.79
C PRO A 124 1.22 -10.22 -6.16
N LEU A 125 1.25 -9.30 -7.12
CA LEU A 125 0.90 -9.55 -8.52
C LEU A 125 -0.58 -9.93 -8.75
N GLY A 126 -1.47 -9.80 -7.75
CA GLY A 126 -2.86 -10.22 -7.87
C GLY A 126 -3.04 -11.73 -8.12
N GLN A 127 -2.07 -12.55 -7.74
CA GLN A 127 -2.05 -14.00 -7.97
C GLN A 127 -2.42 -14.81 -6.73
N GLY A 128 -2.98 -14.15 -5.74
CA GLY A 128 -3.37 -14.75 -4.47
C GLY A 128 -2.56 -14.23 -3.28
N PHE A 129 -3.11 -14.45 -2.11
CA PHE A 129 -2.49 -13.99 -0.86
C PHE A 129 -1.19 -14.73 -0.57
N SER A 130 -0.18 -13.98 -0.15
CA SER A 130 1.10 -14.52 0.26
C SER A 130 1.48 -14.05 1.65
N VAL A 131 2.25 -14.87 2.33
CA VAL A 131 2.78 -14.61 3.67
C VAL A 131 4.29 -14.80 3.60
N SER A 132 5.03 -13.82 4.10
CA SER A 132 6.48 -13.93 4.28
C SER A 132 6.86 -13.56 5.70
N ALA A 133 7.87 -14.22 6.23
CA ALA A 133 8.39 -13.97 7.57
C ALA A 133 9.84 -13.50 7.50
N GLY A 134 10.21 -12.66 8.43
CA GLY A 134 11.55 -12.14 8.61
C GLY A 134 11.70 -11.50 9.97
N ILE A 135 12.70 -10.65 10.12
CA ILE A 135 12.95 -9.91 11.35
C ILE A 135 12.95 -8.41 11.09
N VAL A 136 12.79 -7.63 12.14
CA VAL A 136 13.15 -6.22 12.12
C VAL A 136 14.66 -6.11 11.96
N SER A 137 15.12 -5.64 10.79
CA SER A 137 16.54 -5.52 10.47
C SER A 137 17.13 -4.19 10.95
N ALA A 138 16.32 -3.13 10.92
CA ALA A 138 16.67 -1.81 11.43
C ALA A 138 15.41 -1.00 11.73
N ARG A 139 15.57 0.07 12.50
CA ARG A 139 14.52 1.03 12.83
C ARG A 139 14.95 2.44 12.48
N ASN A 140 13.99 3.37 12.48
CA ASN A 140 14.19 4.80 12.27
C ASN A 140 14.95 5.06 10.96
N ARG A 141 14.56 4.35 9.89
CA ARG A 141 15.13 4.58 8.57
C ARG A 141 14.45 5.76 7.91
N GLU A 142 15.27 6.75 7.59
CA GLU A 142 14.89 7.90 6.78
C GLU A 142 15.27 7.60 5.32
N LEU A 143 14.32 7.73 4.40
CA LEU A 143 14.55 7.52 2.97
C LEU A 143 14.66 8.86 2.23
N ALA A 144 13.64 9.70 2.28
CA ALA A 144 13.63 10.97 1.57
C ALA A 144 12.68 12.03 2.14
N GLY A 145 11.82 11.69 3.11
CA GLY A 145 10.78 12.56 3.62
C GLY A 145 10.99 13.02 5.07
N PRO A 146 10.41 14.16 5.47
CA PRO A 146 10.54 14.69 6.83
C PRO A 146 9.76 13.90 7.89
N TYR A 147 8.91 12.96 7.46
CA TYR A 147 8.09 12.11 8.34
C TYR A 147 8.49 10.64 8.25
N ASP A 148 9.66 10.35 7.68
CA ASP A 148 10.15 9.00 7.52
C ASP A 148 10.59 8.42 8.86
N ASP A 149 9.95 7.35 9.28
CA ASP A 149 10.32 6.51 10.42
C ASP A 149 10.05 5.06 10.06
N TYR A 150 10.81 4.54 9.08
CA TYR A 150 10.58 3.21 8.55
C TYR A 150 11.20 2.12 9.43
N ILE A 151 10.43 1.03 9.55
CA ILE A 151 10.94 -0.26 10.03
C ILE A 151 11.47 -1.00 8.81
N GLN A 152 12.77 -1.34 8.83
CA GLN A 152 13.36 -2.21 7.82
C GLN A 152 13.19 -3.66 8.23
N THR A 153 12.76 -4.51 7.31
CA THR A 153 12.65 -5.96 7.51
C THR A 153 13.30 -6.72 6.36
N ASP A 154 13.74 -7.93 6.59
CA ASP A 154 14.18 -8.89 5.57
C ASP A 154 13.07 -9.87 5.16
N ALA A 155 11.85 -9.73 5.72
CA ALA A 155 10.68 -10.39 5.18
C ALA A 155 10.52 -10.01 3.71
N ALA A 156 10.28 -10.99 2.85
CA ALA A 156 10.19 -10.75 1.41
C ALA A 156 8.99 -9.85 1.08
N ILE A 157 9.29 -8.62 0.65
CA ILE A 157 8.31 -7.66 0.15
C ILE A 157 8.46 -7.57 -1.36
N ASN A 158 7.37 -7.79 -2.07
CA ASN A 158 7.32 -7.73 -3.53
C ASN A 158 6.21 -6.76 -3.97
N ARG A 159 6.20 -6.42 -5.26
CA ARG A 159 5.12 -5.62 -5.85
C ARG A 159 3.77 -6.26 -5.56
N GLY A 160 2.81 -5.45 -5.11
CA GLY A 160 1.49 -5.90 -4.67
C GLY A 160 1.37 -6.13 -3.17
N ASN A 161 2.47 -6.23 -2.41
CA ASN A 161 2.42 -6.22 -0.94
C ASN A 161 2.22 -4.82 -0.37
N SER A 162 2.45 -3.76 -1.16
CA SER A 162 2.23 -2.37 -0.74
C SER A 162 0.82 -2.19 -0.21
N GLY A 163 0.70 -1.57 0.96
CA GLY A 163 -0.55 -1.38 1.70
C GLY A 163 -0.93 -2.54 2.62
N GLY A 164 -0.30 -3.70 2.48
CA GLY A 164 -0.53 -4.85 3.36
C GLY A 164 0.10 -4.67 4.75
N PRO A 165 -0.38 -5.46 5.74
CA PRO A 165 0.09 -5.35 7.11
C PRO A 165 1.43 -6.06 7.33
N LEU A 166 2.24 -5.48 8.23
CA LEU A 166 3.37 -6.13 8.88
C LEU A 166 2.98 -6.46 10.31
N PHE A 167 2.92 -7.74 10.66
CA PHE A 167 2.54 -8.22 11.97
C PHE A 167 3.74 -8.54 12.85
N ASN A 168 3.60 -8.32 14.16
CA ASN A 168 4.43 -8.98 15.16
C ASN A 168 3.88 -10.39 15.48
N LEU A 169 4.58 -11.15 16.34
CA LEU A 169 4.15 -12.49 16.71
C LEU A 169 2.91 -12.53 17.61
N ASP A 170 2.49 -11.40 18.16
CA ASP A 170 1.22 -11.29 18.90
C ASP A 170 0.01 -11.09 17.97
N GLY A 171 0.25 -11.09 16.64
CA GLY A 171 -0.79 -10.86 15.64
C GLY A 171 -1.27 -9.42 15.56
N ARG A 172 -0.45 -8.46 16.00
CA ARG A 172 -0.74 -7.03 15.91
C ARG A 172 0.04 -6.38 14.82
N VAL A 173 -0.58 -5.44 14.11
CA VAL A 173 0.05 -4.68 13.04
C VAL A 173 1.02 -3.67 13.63
N VAL A 174 2.29 -3.75 13.25
CA VAL A 174 3.36 -2.84 13.67
C VAL A 174 3.89 -1.98 12.51
N GLY A 175 3.41 -2.23 11.29
CA GLY A 175 3.77 -1.44 10.11
C GLY A 175 2.85 -1.72 8.93
N VAL A 176 2.94 -0.84 7.94
CA VAL A 176 2.29 -1.00 6.63
C VAL A 176 3.39 -1.16 5.58
N ASN A 177 3.33 -2.22 4.80
CA ASN A 177 4.33 -2.48 3.76
C ASN A 177 4.24 -1.40 2.68
N THR A 178 5.35 -0.73 2.35
CA THR A 178 5.31 0.37 1.39
C THR A 178 6.49 0.38 0.42
N ALA A 179 7.73 0.32 0.90
CA ALA A 179 8.94 0.45 0.08
C ALA A 179 9.72 -0.87 -0.02
N ILE A 180 10.43 -1.05 -1.13
CA ILE A 180 11.29 -2.20 -1.41
C ILE A 180 12.74 -1.71 -1.50
#